data_3ef348a7db15f03fdd1f62ebebcf3a82
#
_entry.id   3ef348a7db15f03fdd1f62ebebcf3a82
#
_cell.length_a   1.000
_cell.length_b   1.000
_cell.length_c   1.000
_cell.angle_alpha   90.00
_cell.angle_beta   90.00
_cell.angle_gamma   90.00
#
_symmetry.space_group_name_H-M   'P 1'
#
loop_
_entity.id
_entity.type
_entity.pdbx_description
1 polymer ?
#
loop_
_entity_poly.entity_id
_entity_poly.type
_entity_poly.pdbx_seq_one_letter_code
_entity_poly.pdbx_strand_id
1 'polypeptide(L)'
;MVRKIDNGPALIEKWLRNKNTIEFLGIWEEMYNTDFNVTAYEEIMLEAGLNRFIMSVKQWVFRTNSKGIVAKAGRYGGTYAYKDIAFEFASWVSPQFKLYLIKEFERLKKEEQALLGWSAKRELAKINYRIHTDAIKVNLIPPELTPQQTSIIYASEADVMNMALFGMTAKQ
;
A
#
# COMPACT_ATOMS: atom_id res chain seq x y z
N MET A 1 -8.30 -21.02 -0.14
CA MET A 1 -8.55 -20.54 -1.51
C MET A 1 -8.35 -21.62 -2.58
N VAL A 2 -7.30 -22.42 -2.53
CA VAL A 2 -6.95 -23.43 -3.56
C VAL A 2 -7.87 -24.67 -3.59
N ARG A 3 -8.68 -24.92 -2.56
CA ARG A 3 -9.62 -26.08 -2.49
C ARG A 3 -10.74 -26.07 -3.55
N LYS A 4 -10.96 -24.93 -4.22
CA LYS A 4 -11.98 -24.79 -5.28
C LYS A 4 -11.39 -24.81 -6.70
N ILE A 5 -10.07 -24.95 -6.83
CA ILE A 5 -9.40 -25.06 -8.13
C ILE A 5 -9.11 -26.54 -8.35
N ASP A 6 -9.66 -27.13 -9.39
CA ASP A 6 -9.31 -28.47 -9.82
C ASP A 6 -7.79 -28.56 -10.03
N ASN A 7 -7.14 -29.58 -9.43
CA ASN A 7 -5.68 -29.76 -9.43
C ASN A 7 -4.84 -28.73 -8.62
N GLY A 8 -5.39 -28.13 -7.55
CA GLY A 8 -4.67 -27.20 -6.71
C GLY A 8 -3.26 -27.61 -6.26
N PRO A 9 -3.03 -28.84 -5.77
CA PRO A 9 -1.70 -29.31 -5.40
C PRO A 9 -0.70 -29.31 -6.56
N ALA A 10 -1.11 -29.75 -7.74
CA ALA A 10 -0.26 -29.77 -8.92
C ALA A 10 0.11 -28.36 -9.42
N LEU A 11 -0.79 -27.38 -9.25
CA LEU A 11 -0.51 -25.98 -9.53
C LEU A 11 0.54 -25.41 -8.58
N ILE A 12 0.49 -25.76 -7.29
CA ILE A 12 1.47 -25.32 -6.31
C ILE A 12 2.85 -25.91 -6.62
N GLU A 13 2.92 -27.19 -6.98
CA GLU A 13 4.19 -27.80 -7.39
C GLU A 13 4.75 -27.18 -8.67
N LYS A 14 3.91 -26.88 -9.66
CA LYS A 14 4.31 -26.14 -10.86
C LYS A 14 4.84 -24.75 -10.54
N TRP A 15 4.20 -24.05 -9.63
CA TRP A 15 4.61 -22.72 -9.17
C TRP A 15 5.97 -22.77 -8.47
N LEU A 16 6.18 -23.75 -7.57
CA LEU A 16 7.46 -23.97 -6.88
C LEU A 16 8.61 -24.40 -7.78
N ARG A 17 8.35 -24.85 -9.01
CA ARG A 17 9.39 -25.14 -10.01
C ARG A 17 10.03 -23.90 -10.62
N ASN A 18 9.37 -22.76 -10.53
CA ASN A 18 9.91 -21.53 -11.10
C ASN A 18 10.99 -20.94 -10.18
N LYS A 19 12.14 -20.61 -10.75
CA LYS A 19 13.23 -19.97 -10.02
C LYS A 19 12.78 -18.68 -9.33
N ASN A 20 12.02 -17.83 -10.04
CA ASN A 20 11.48 -16.59 -9.49
C ASN A 20 10.58 -16.81 -8.27
N THR A 21 9.84 -17.92 -8.23
CA THR A 21 9.02 -18.30 -7.06
C THR A 21 9.88 -18.62 -5.85
N ILE A 22 10.93 -19.42 -6.04
CA ILE A 22 11.88 -19.78 -4.98
C ILE A 22 12.59 -18.52 -4.46
N GLU A 23 13.01 -17.64 -5.35
CA GLU A 23 13.62 -16.35 -5.02
C GLU A 23 12.66 -15.47 -4.20
N PHE A 24 11.41 -15.31 -4.63
CA PHE A 24 10.40 -14.56 -3.90
C PHE A 24 10.15 -15.12 -2.50
N LEU A 25 10.02 -16.45 -2.38
CA LEU A 25 9.84 -17.11 -1.08
C LEU A 25 11.05 -16.91 -0.17
N GLY A 26 12.27 -16.99 -0.71
CA GLY A 26 13.50 -16.74 0.04
C GLY A 26 13.57 -15.33 0.58
N ILE A 27 13.34 -14.33 -0.27
CA ILE A 27 13.32 -12.91 0.15
C ILE A 27 12.26 -12.69 1.24
N TRP A 28 11.08 -13.27 1.09
CA TRP A 28 10.03 -13.17 2.10
C TRP A 28 10.45 -13.77 3.43
N GLU A 29 11.04 -14.96 3.41
CA GLU A 29 11.52 -15.63 4.63
C GLU A 29 12.65 -14.86 5.30
N GLU A 30 13.62 -14.32 4.56
CA GLU A 30 14.69 -13.48 5.10
C GLU A 30 14.15 -12.23 5.80
N MET A 31 13.06 -11.65 5.29
CA MET A 31 12.44 -10.47 5.89
C MET A 31 11.67 -10.78 7.19
N TYR A 32 11.04 -11.96 7.30
CA TYR A 32 10.04 -12.22 8.33
C TYR A 32 10.33 -13.45 9.20
N ASN A 33 11.38 -14.22 8.91
CA ASN A 33 11.70 -15.47 9.60
C ASN A 33 13.17 -15.52 10.06
N THR A 34 13.41 -15.21 11.30
CA THR A 34 14.76 -15.23 11.91
C THR A 34 15.41 -16.61 11.96
N ASP A 35 14.61 -17.69 11.86
CA ASP A 35 15.08 -19.08 11.90
C ASP A 35 15.25 -19.66 10.48
N PHE A 36 15.19 -18.83 9.45
CA PHE A 36 15.31 -19.26 8.07
C PHE A 36 16.72 -19.80 7.76
N ASN A 37 16.78 -20.97 7.14
CA ASN A 37 18.05 -21.57 6.76
C ASN A 37 18.49 -21.05 5.39
N VAL A 38 19.25 -19.95 5.39
CA VAL A 38 19.76 -19.28 4.19
C VAL A 38 20.67 -20.20 3.38
N THR A 39 21.53 -21.00 4.02
CA THR A 39 22.45 -21.91 3.31
C THR A 39 21.68 -22.95 2.49
N ALA A 40 20.64 -23.57 3.10
CA ALA A 40 19.80 -24.51 2.36
C ALA A 40 19.00 -23.85 1.25
N TYR A 41 18.60 -22.60 1.43
CA TYR A 41 17.97 -21.80 0.39
C TYR A 41 18.89 -21.53 -0.80
N GLU A 42 20.15 -21.14 -0.56
CA GLU A 42 21.15 -20.93 -1.60
C GLU A 42 21.40 -22.21 -2.44
N GLU A 43 21.50 -23.37 -1.78
CA GLU A 43 21.59 -24.66 -2.48
C GLU A 43 20.37 -24.91 -3.38
N ILE A 44 19.16 -24.64 -2.86
CA ILE A 44 17.92 -24.78 -3.65
C ILE A 44 17.93 -23.82 -4.83
N MET A 45 18.40 -22.58 -4.67
CA MET A 45 18.50 -21.59 -5.74
C MET A 45 19.45 -22.00 -6.87
N LEU A 46 20.52 -22.74 -6.58
CA LEU A 46 21.42 -23.30 -7.59
C LEU A 46 20.72 -24.38 -8.43
N GLU A 47 19.82 -25.16 -7.81
CA GLU A 47 19.06 -26.19 -8.51
C GLU A 47 17.81 -25.65 -9.24
N ALA A 48 17.26 -24.54 -8.74
CA ALA A 48 16.03 -23.94 -9.23
C ALA A 48 16.19 -23.46 -10.69
N GLY A 49 15.24 -23.83 -11.53
CA GLY A 49 15.26 -23.54 -12.96
C GLY A 49 15.88 -24.66 -13.82
N LEU A 50 16.50 -25.68 -13.23
CA LEU A 50 16.89 -26.89 -13.97
C LEU A 50 15.66 -27.73 -14.33
N ASN A 51 15.64 -28.37 -15.50
CA ASN A 51 14.50 -29.19 -15.95
C ASN A 51 14.13 -30.32 -14.97
N ARG A 52 15.11 -30.84 -14.23
CA ARG A 52 14.92 -31.89 -13.21
C ARG A 52 14.47 -31.35 -11.85
N PHE A 53 14.45 -30.05 -11.65
CA PHE A 53 14.12 -29.47 -10.35
C PHE A 53 12.65 -29.69 -10.01
N ILE A 54 12.42 -30.31 -8.87
CA ILE A 54 11.09 -30.54 -8.30
C ILE A 54 11.15 -30.17 -6.81
N MET A 55 10.22 -29.32 -6.39
CA MET A 55 10.12 -28.90 -5.01
C MET A 55 8.66 -29.01 -4.52
N SER A 56 8.44 -29.69 -3.43
CA SER A 56 7.16 -29.69 -2.73
C SER A 56 7.18 -28.71 -1.55
N VAL A 57 6.01 -28.25 -1.13
CA VAL A 57 5.90 -27.37 0.08
C VAL A 57 6.53 -28.03 1.31
N LYS A 58 6.35 -29.34 1.48
CA LYS A 58 6.94 -30.07 2.62
C LYS A 58 8.47 -30.07 2.57
N GLN A 59 9.06 -30.29 1.40
CA GLN A 59 10.52 -30.26 1.22
C GLN A 59 11.06 -28.85 1.45
N TRP A 60 10.38 -27.83 0.93
CA TRP A 60 10.74 -26.43 1.17
C TRP A 60 10.77 -26.12 2.67
N VAL A 61 9.67 -26.38 3.39
CA VAL A 61 9.58 -26.14 4.85
C VAL A 61 10.64 -26.92 5.62
N PHE A 62 10.85 -28.19 5.29
CA PHE A 62 11.82 -29.04 5.99
C PHE A 62 13.27 -28.57 5.79
N ARG A 63 13.65 -28.21 4.57
CA ARG A 63 15.03 -27.80 4.25
C ARG A 63 15.35 -26.39 4.76
N THR A 64 14.41 -25.47 4.67
CA THR A 64 14.66 -24.03 4.90
C THR A 64 14.10 -23.50 6.22
N ASN A 65 13.39 -24.31 7.03
CA ASN A 65 12.64 -23.84 8.20
C ASN A 65 11.61 -22.74 7.84
N SER A 66 11.04 -22.81 6.66
CA SER A 66 10.06 -21.83 6.18
C SER A 66 8.84 -21.73 7.09
N LYS A 67 8.40 -20.49 7.33
CA LYS A 67 7.17 -20.13 8.07
C LYS A 67 6.10 -19.52 7.16
N GLY A 68 6.52 -18.96 6.02
CA GLY A 68 5.65 -18.23 5.08
C GLY A 68 4.63 -19.11 4.38
N ILE A 69 4.99 -20.37 4.09
CA ILE A 69 4.11 -21.37 3.48
C ILE A 69 4.26 -22.70 4.20
N VAL A 70 3.14 -23.35 4.52
CA VAL A 70 3.11 -24.62 5.23
C VAL A 70 2.11 -25.59 4.64
N ALA A 71 2.43 -26.89 4.68
CA ALA A 71 1.53 -27.98 4.28
C ALA A 71 1.07 -28.77 5.49
N LYS A 72 -0.24 -28.84 5.70
CA LYS A 72 -0.87 -29.65 6.76
C LYS A 72 -1.53 -30.88 6.16
N ALA A 73 -1.32 -32.04 6.79
CA ALA A 73 -2.00 -33.29 6.43
C ALA A 73 -3.34 -33.42 7.17
N GLY A 74 -4.20 -34.37 6.72
CA GLY A 74 -5.44 -34.75 7.38
C GLY A 74 -6.71 -34.19 6.74
N ARG A 75 -7.88 -34.46 7.37
CA ARG A 75 -9.22 -34.10 6.85
C ARG A 75 -9.36 -32.61 6.55
N TYR A 76 -8.72 -31.77 7.35
CA TYR A 76 -8.65 -30.30 7.17
C TYR A 76 -7.28 -29.85 6.66
N GLY A 77 -6.51 -30.79 6.08
CA GLY A 77 -5.20 -30.52 5.52
C GLY A 77 -5.27 -29.60 4.31
N GLY A 78 -4.11 -29.11 3.88
CA GLY A 78 -3.94 -28.22 2.74
C GLY A 78 -2.66 -27.42 2.84
N THR A 79 -2.43 -26.59 1.85
CA THR A 79 -1.35 -25.59 1.87
C THR A 79 -1.89 -24.26 2.37
N TYR A 80 -1.22 -23.70 3.34
CA TYR A 80 -1.51 -22.41 3.93
C TYR A 80 -0.31 -21.48 3.70
N ALA A 81 -0.57 -20.23 3.39
CA ALA A 81 0.49 -19.24 3.17
C ALA A 81 0.07 -17.88 3.74
N TYR A 82 1.07 -17.06 4.07
CA TYR A 82 0.83 -15.65 4.37
C TYR A 82 0.23 -14.93 3.17
N LYS A 83 -0.45 -13.81 3.43
CA LYS A 83 -1.22 -13.07 2.42
C LYS A 83 -0.37 -12.68 1.19
N ASP A 84 0.86 -12.24 1.42
CA ASP A 84 1.76 -11.76 0.36
C ASP A 84 2.13 -12.91 -0.59
N ILE A 85 2.44 -14.08 -0.04
CA ILE A 85 2.72 -15.31 -0.78
C ILE A 85 1.47 -15.82 -1.51
N ALA A 86 0.30 -15.69 -0.87
CA ALA A 86 -0.97 -16.06 -1.51
C ALA A 86 -1.32 -15.13 -2.69
N PHE A 87 -1.00 -13.83 -2.59
CA PHE A 87 -1.16 -12.87 -3.69
C PHE A 87 -0.20 -13.17 -4.85
N GLU A 88 1.06 -13.48 -4.56
CA GLU A 88 2.03 -13.88 -5.60
C GLU A 88 1.56 -15.14 -6.33
N PHE A 89 1.16 -16.18 -5.60
CA PHE A 89 0.59 -17.39 -6.20
C PHE A 89 -0.64 -17.09 -7.07
N ALA A 90 -1.58 -16.29 -6.58
CA ALA A 90 -2.78 -15.92 -7.32
C ALA A 90 -2.44 -15.11 -8.59
N SER A 91 -1.43 -14.24 -8.52
CA SER A 91 -0.93 -13.45 -9.65
C SER A 91 -0.26 -14.34 -10.70
N TRP A 92 0.43 -15.39 -10.27
CA TRP A 92 1.02 -16.38 -11.18
C TRP A 92 -0.04 -17.23 -11.87
N VAL A 93 -1.09 -17.64 -11.14
CA VAL A 93 -2.18 -18.46 -11.69
C VAL A 93 -3.08 -17.67 -12.63
N SER A 94 -3.32 -16.38 -12.33
CA SER A 94 -4.28 -15.53 -13.05
C SER A 94 -3.66 -14.20 -13.47
N PRO A 95 -3.31 -14.03 -14.76
CA PRO A 95 -2.88 -12.75 -15.30
C PRO A 95 -3.92 -11.63 -15.10
N GLN A 96 -5.21 -11.95 -15.12
CA GLN A 96 -6.30 -11.03 -14.87
C GLN A 96 -6.25 -10.49 -13.43
N PHE A 97 -6.00 -11.39 -12.46
CA PHE A 97 -5.82 -10.99 -11.06
C PHE A 97 -4.60 -10.10 -10.87
N LYS A 98 -3.48 -10.43 -11.51
CA LYS A 98 -2.28 -9.60 -11.52
C LYS A 98 -2.56 -8.19 -12.05
N LEU A 99 -3.27 -8.09 -13.18
CA LEU A 99 -3.64 -6.80 -13.76
C LEU A 99 -4.56 -6.01 -12.82
N TYR A 100 -5.52 -6.68 -12.18
CA TYR A 100 -6.40 -6.07 -11.18
C TYR A 100 -5.60 -5.48 -10.01
N LEU A 101 -4.63 -6.22 -9.46
CA LEU A 101 -3.76 -5.72 -8.38
C LEU A 101 -2.97 -4.46 -8.78
N ILE A 102 -2.42 -4.46 -10.01
CA ILE A 102 -1.69 -3.30 -10.54
C ILE A 102 -2.62 -2.08 -10.62
N LYS A 103 -3.82 -2.25 -11.19
CA LYS A 103 -4.80 -1.16 -11.32
C LYS A 103 -5.29 -0.64 -9.97
N GLU A 104 -5.50 -1.52 -9.01
CA GLU A 104 -5.91 -1.15 -7.66
C GLU A 104 -4.79 -0.38 -6.93
N PHE A 105 -3.54 -0.80 -7.09
CA PHE A 105 -2.40 -0.05 -6.57
C PHE A 105 -2.30 1.35 -7.19
N GLU A 106 -2.44 1.48 -8.52
CA GLU A 106 -2.46 2.78 -9.21
C GLU A 106 -3.59 3.69 -8.67
N ARG A 107 -4.78 3.12 -8.44
CA ARG A 107 -5.94 3.84 -7.89
C ARG A 107 -5.65 4.37 -6.49
N LEU A 108 -5.17 3.50 -5.60
CA LEU A 108 -4.83 3.87 -4.23
C LEU A 108 -3.74 4.94 -4.15
N LYS A 109 -2.72 4.85 -5.01
CA LYS A 109 -1.66 5.86 -5.09
C LYS A 109 -2.19 7.23 -5.54
N LYS A 110 -3.11 7.28 -6.51
CA LYS A 110 -3.75 8.53 -6.92
C LYS A 110 -4.58 9.14 -5.81
N GLU A 111 -5.34 8.32 -5.07
CA GLU A 111 -6.13 8.78 -3.93
C GLU A 111 -5.24 9.33 -2.81
N GLU A 112 -4.16 8.63 -2.47
CA GLU A 112 -3.17 9.08 -1.47
C GLU A 112 -2.56 10.44 -1.86
N GLN A 113 -2.15 10.60 -3.12
CA GLN A 113 -1.61 11.86 -3.62
C GLN A 113 -2.63 13.00 -3.59
N ALA A 114 -3.88 12.72 -3.93
CA ALA A 114 -4.96 13.71 -3.86
C ALA A 114 -5.22 14.16 -2.41
N LEU A 115 -5.25 13.23 -1.46
CA LEU A 115 -5.41 13.53 -0.03
C LEU A 115 -4.26 14.37 0.54
N LEU A 116 -3.02 14.03 0.17
CA LEU A 116 -1.84 14.80 0.59
C LEU A 116 -1.86 16.22 0.02
N GLY A 117 -2.20 16.37 -1.26
CA GLY A 117 -2.35 17.68 -1.91
C GLY A 117 -3.45 18.53 -1.28
N TRP A 118 -4.58 17.94 -0.90
CA TRP A 118 -5.67 18.62 -0.21
C TRP A 118 -5.28 19.07 1.19
N SER A 119 -4.59 18.21 1.95
CA SER A 119 -4.12 18.53 3.31
C SER A 119 -3.13 19.70 3.31
N ALA A 120 -2.15 19.70 2.40
CA ALA A 120 -1.18 20.79 2.27
C ALA A 120 -1.85 22.12 1.91
N LYS A 121 -2.79 22.12 0.94
CA LYS A 121 -3.56 23.32 0.56
C LYS A 121 -4.37 23.86 1.73
N ARG A 122 -5.00 22.99 2.51
CA ARG A 122 -5.79 23.36 3.69
C ARG A 122 -4.93 24.02 4.78
N GLU A 123 -3.75 23.47 5.06
CA GLU A 123 -2.84 24.05 6.04
C GLU A 123 -2.27 25.40 5.59
N LEU A 124 -1.91 25.53 4.32
CA LEU A 124 -1.49 26.83 3.74
C LEU A 124 -2.61 27.86 3.82
N ALA A 125 -3.86 27.50 3.52
CA ALA A 125 -5.00 28.39 3.65
C ALA A 125 -5.22 28.86 5.10
N LYS A 126 -5.08 27.98 6.09
CA LYS A 126 -5.18 28.36 7.51
C LYS A 126 -4.08 29.32 7.93
N ILE A 127 -2.84 29.08 7.52
CA ILE A 127 -1.70 29.96 7.83
C ILE A 127 -1.91 31.33 7.21
N ASN A 128 -2.24 31.36 5.92
CA ASN A 128 -2.50 32.62 5.19
C ASN A 128 -3.67 33.39 5.83
N TYR A 129 -4.76 32.70 6.18
CA TYR A 129 -5.89 33.33 6.86
C TYR A 129 -5.47 33.99 8.18
N ARG A 130 -4.65 33.31 9.01
CA ARG A 130 -4.16 33.87 10.27
C ARG A 130 -3.29 35.10 10.05
N ILE A 131 -2.29 35.00 9.15
CA ILE A 131 -1.40 36.13 8.82
C ILE A 131 -2.22 37.34 8.33
N HIS A 132 -3.18 37.09 7.45
CA HIS A 132 -4.03 38.13 6.90
C HIS A 132 -4.92 38.79 7.97
N THR A 133 -5.54 37.98 8.86
CA THR A 133 -6.35 38.46 9.96
C THR A 133 -5.55 39.30 10.95
N ASP A 134 -4.32 38.87 11.28
CA ASP A 134 -3.44 39.63 12.19
C ASP A 134 -2.99 40.94 11.51
N ALA A 135 -2.68 40.93 10.23
CA ALA A 135 -2.34 42.15 9.48
C ALA A 135 -3.50 43.16 9.42
N ILE A 136 -4.73 42.70 9.19
CA ILE A 136 -5.95 43.54 9.23
C ILE A 136 -6.10 44.15 10.61
N LYS A 137 -5.96 43.34 11.65
CA LYS A 137 -6.10 43.78 13.03
C LYS A 137 -5.13 44.91 13.38
N VAL A 138 -3.90 44.81 12.94
CA VAL A 138 -2.83 45.77 13.28
C VAL A 138 -2.93 47.04 12.43
N ASN A 139 -3.28 46.92 11.14
CA ASN A 139 -3.15 48.03 10.18
C ASN A 139 -4.46 48.65 9.75
N LEU A 140 -5.61 47.96 9.80
CA LEU A 140 -6.88 48.38 9.25
C LEU A 140 -7.99 48.63 10.29
N ILE A 141 -7.80 48.17 11.53
CA ILE A 141 -8.81 48.30 12.59
C ILE A 141 -8.36 49.38 13.59
N PRO A 142 -8.87 50.61 13.54
CA PRO A 142 -8.68 51.63 14.58
C PRO A 142 -9.32 51.15 15.91
N PRO A 143 -8.73 51.51 17.06
CA PRO A 143 -9.22 51.09 18.34
C PRO A 143 -10.63 51.61 18.74
N GLU A 144 -11.15 52.58 17.98
CA GLU A 144 -12.45 53.22 18.23
C GLU A 144 -13.64 52.54 17.55
N LEU A 145 -13.42 51.51 16.73
CA LEU A 145 -14.49 50.81 16.01
C LEU A 145 -15.32 49.88 16.92
N THR A 146 -16.63 49.87 16.66
CA THR A 146 -17.52 48.93 17.31
C THR A 146 -17.28 47.50 16.83
N PRO A 147 -17.63 46.47 17.64
CA PRO A 147 -17.47 45.07 17.21
C PRO A 147 -18.19 44.72 15.88
N GLN A 148 -19.31 45.37 15.60
CA GLN A 148 -20.07 45.18 14.34
C GLN A 148 -19.30 45.72 13.13
N GLN A 149 -18.75 46.95 13.23
CA GLN A 149 -17.91 47.55 12.18
C GLN A 149 -16.64 46.73 11.94
N THR A 150 -16.00 46.26 12.98
CA THR A 150 -14.82 45.39 12.93
C THR A 150 -15.15 44.09 12.17
N SER A 151 -16.30 43.46 12.43
CA SER A 151 -16.75 42.27 11.75
C SER A 151 -16.97 42.48 10.25
N ILE A 152 -17.46 43.63 9.83
CA ILE A 152 -17.64 43.95 8.40
C ILE A 152 -16.30 44.08 7.68
N ILE A 153 -15.30 44.72 8.33
CA ILE A 153 -13.95 44.82 7.74
C ILE A 153 -13.33 43.44 7.55
N TYR A 154 -13.40 42.56 8.57
CA TYR A 154 -12.89 41.19 8.44
C TYR A 154 -13.59 40.39 7.32
N ALA A 155 -14.91 40.53 7.17
CA ALA A 155 -15.68 39.86 6.12
C ALA A 155 -15.29 40.35 4.71
N SER A 156 -15.14 41.68 4.55
CA SER A 156 -14.72 42.26 3.28
C SER A 156 -13.32 41.81 2.86
N GLU A 157 -12.37 41.84 3.78
CA GLU A 157 -10.98 41.42 3.52
C GLU A 157 -10.88 39.92 3.29
N ALA A 158 -11.70 39.10 3.98
CA ALA A 158 -11.79 37.65 3.72
C ALA A 158 -12.31 37.35 2.31
N ASP A 159 -13.29 38.13 1.81
CA ASP A 159 -13.78 38.01 0.43
C ASP A 159 -12.72 38.40 -0.61
N VAL A 160 -11.91 39.42 -0.34
CA VAL A 160 -10.76 39.79 -1.20
C VAL A 160 -9.75 38.65 -1.29
N MET A 161 -9.42 38.02 -0.14
CA MET A 161 -8.50 36.90 -0.08
C MET A 161 -9.06 35.67 -0.81
N ASN A 162 -10.33 35.35 -0.60
CA ASN A 162 -10.99 34.23 -1.29
C ASN A 162 -11.02 34.44 -2.81
N MET A 163 -11.29 35.66 -3.26
CA MET A 163 -11.25 36.01 -4.68
C MET A 163 -9.85 35.84 -5.26
N ALA A 164 -8.81 36.25 -4.54
CA ALA A 164 -7.43 36.14 -5.00
C ALA A 164 -6.94 34.68 -5.04
N LEU A 165 -7.36 33.84 -4.07
CA LEU A 165 -6.92 32.44 -3.96
C LEU A 165 -7.76 31.44 -4.77
N PHE A 166 -9.06 31.68 -4.87
CA PHE A 166 -10.02 30.70 -5.39
C PHE A 166 -10.85 31.23 -6.56
N GLY A 167 -10.77 32.52 -6.88
CA GLY A 167 -11.55 33.16 -7.95
C GLY A 167 -13.04 33.35 -7.64
N MET A 168 -13.44 33.18 -6.36
CA MET A 168 -14.83 33.30 -5.91
C MET A 168 -14.91 33.83 -4.46
N THR A 169 -16.03 34.44 -4.11
CA THR A 169 -16.31 34.89 -2.73
C THR A 169 -17.03 33.79 -1.94
N ALA A 170 -17.11 33.91 -0.60
CA ALA A 170 -17.81 32.95 0.24
C ALA A 170 -19.33 32.85 -0.04
N LYS A 171 -19.91 33.78 -0.80
CA LYS A 171 -21.34 33.81 -1.18
C LYS A 171 -21.62 33.22 -2.56
N GLN A 172 -20.60 32.89 -3.32
CA GLN A 172 -20.66 32.20 -4.63
C GLN A 172 -20.36 30.73 -4.49
#